data_3cc3c2b3bf6a2b52ec090fe5b6cfcd5d
#
_entry.id   3cc3c2b3bf6a2b52ec090fe5b6cfcd5d
#
_cell.length_a   1.000
_cell.length_b   1.000
_cell.length_c   1.000
_cell.angle_alpha   90.00
_cell.angle_beta   90.00
_cell.angle_gamma   90.00
#
_symmetry.space_group_name_H-M   'P 1'
#
loop_
_entity.id
_entity.type
_entity.pdbx_description
1 polymer ?
#
loop_
_entity_poly.entity_id
_entity_poly.type
_entity_poly.pdbx_seq_one_letter_code
_entity_poly.pdbx_strand_id
1 'polypeptide(L)'
;MFDTHGAYLDSPRNVAKEMGVVFIDMNKITHDLVQGLGPVESKKLYMFVEPGKIPAFPKGREDNTHLNIYGARTIAGLTVDAIAGQIPELGKYVRHYDYVVAQDGTGDFFTVQEAINAVPDFRKNVRTTILVRKGTYKEKIIIPESKINISLIGEDGAVLTN
;
A
#
# COMPACT_ATOMS: atom_id res chain seq x y z
N MET A 1 17.02 -8.93 -15.58
CA MET A 1 17.92 -8.79 -14.41
C MET A 1 18.31 -10.20 -13.98
N PHE A 2 19.57 -10.48 -13.76
CA PHE A 2 19.98 -11.80 -13.25
C PHE A 2 19.88 -11.80 -11.73
N ASP A 3 19.27 -12.86 -11.17
CA ASP A 3 19.26 -13.06 -9.73
C ASP A 3 20.65 -13.47 -9.27
N THR A 4 21.25 -12.69 -8.39
CA THR A 4 22.60 -12.91 -7.87
C THR A 4 22.65 -13.77 -6.61
N HIS A 5 21.48 -14.16 -6.06
CA HIS A 5 21.40 -14.95 -4.83
C HIS A 5 21.69 -16.45 -5.06
N GLY A 6 21.48 -16.96 -6.29
CA GLY A 6 21.81 -18.33 -6.66
C GLY A 6 21.14 -19.37 -5.72
N ALA A 7 21.93 -20.37 -5.32
CA ALA A 7 21.45 -21.46 -4.46
C ALA A 7 21.01 -21.04 -3.04
N TYR A 8 21.33 -19.82 -2.59
CA TYR A 8 20.86 -19.32 -1.30
C TYR A 8 19.33 -19.24 -1.23
N LEU A 9 18.64 -19.09 -2.37
CA LEU A 9 17.17 -19.05 -2.43
C LEU A 9 16.54 -20.40 -2.15
N ASP A 10 17.25 -21.49 -2.43
CA ASP A 10 16.70 -22.84 -2.29
C ASP A 10 16.62 -23.28 -0.82
N SER A 11 17.56 -22.82 0.01
CA SER A 11 17.60 -23.15 1.44
C SER A 11 16.30 -22.82 2.18
N PRO A 12 15.80 -21.58 2.20
CA PRO A 12 14.57 -21.24 2.93
C PRO A 12 13.34 -21.94 2.31
N ARG A 13 13.30 -22.14 0.99
CA ARG A 13 12.23 -22.87 0.30
C ARG A 13 12.17 -24.32 0.74
N ASN A 14 13.32 -24.99 0.80
CA ASN A 14 13.41 -26.40 1.21
C ASN A 14 13.06 -26.58 2.68
N VAL A 15 13.59 -25.71 3.57
CA VAL A 15 13.27 -25.76 5.00
C VAL A 15 11.77 -25.54 5.23
N ALA A 16 11.15 -24.57 4.57
CA ALA A 16 9.71 -24.35 4.69
C ALA A 16 8.90 -25.58 4.26
N LYS A 17 9.32 -26.22 3.16
CA LYS A 17 8.69 -27.45 2.66
C LYS A 17 8.86 -28.61 3.64
N GLU A 18 10.06 -28.81 4.19
CA GLU A 18 10.35 -29.86 5.17
C GLU A 18 9.56 -29.67 6.47
N MET A 19 9.41 -28.43 6.91
CA MET A 19 8.67 -28.09 8.12
C MET A 19 7.15 -27.98 7.92
N GLY A 20 6.67 -28.02 6.66
CA GLY A 20 5.25 -27.87 6.36
C GLY A 20 4.69 -26.50 6.72
N VAL A 21 5.52 -25.44 6.67
CA VAL A 21 5.09 -24.07 6.99
C VAL A 21 4.85 -23.26 5.72
N VAL A 22 3.98 -22.25 5.82
CA VAL A 22 3.73 -21.31 4.71
C VAL A 22 5.01 -20.51 4.41
N PHE A 23 5.36 -20.42 3.13
CA PHE A 23 6.52 -19.67 2.66
C PHE A 23 6.08 -18.58 1.68
N ILE A 24 6.28 -17.34 2.06
CA ILE A 24 6.05 -16.19 1.18
C ILE A 24 7.34 -15.89 0.42
N ASP A 25 7.39 -16.27 -0.86
CA ASP A 25 8.58 -16.07 -1.70
C ASP A 25 8.70 -14.62 -2.16
N MET A 26 9.20 -13.76 -1.28
CA MET A 26 9.39 -12.34 -1.57
C MET A 26 10.44 -12.09 -2.64
N ASN A 27 11.43 -12.98 -2.81
CA ASN A 27 12.38 -12.86 -3.91
C ASN A 27 11.67 -12.96 -5.26
N LYS A 28 10.81 -13.97 -5.45
CA LYS A 28 10.02 -14.10 -6.67
C LYS A 28 9.10 -12.90 -6.89
N ILE A 29 8.37 -12.48 -5.86
CA ILE A 29 7.41 -11.37 -5.94
C ILE A 29 8.10 -10.06 -6.33
N THR A 30 9.22 -9.74 -5.68
CA THR A 30 9.96 -8.50 -5.98
C THR A 30 10.68 -8.57 -7.32
N HIS A 31 11.20 -9.73 -7.71
CA HIS A 31 11.76 -9.94 -9.04
C HIS A 31 10.71 -9.69 -10.13
N ASP A 32 9.52 -10.28 -10.01
CA ASP A 32 8.43 -10.11 -10.98
C ASP A 32 8.00 -8.65 -11.08
N LEU A 33 7.89 -7.95 -9.95
CA LEU A 33 7.63 -6.50 -9.92
C LEU A 33 8.67 -5.71 -10.71
N VAL A 34 9.95 -5.93 -10.42
CA VAL A 34 11.06 -5.18 -11.07
C VAL A 34 11.15 -5.50 -12.56
N GLN A 35 10.94 -6.76 -12.95
CA GLN A 35 10.90 -7.16 -14.37
C GLN A 35 9.72 -6.52 -15.09
N GLY A 36 8.53 -6.51 -14.49
CA GLY A 36 7.34 -5.90 -15.06
C GLY A 36 7.46 -4.39 -15.25
N LEU A 37 8.11 -3.69 -14.32
CA LEU A 37 8.37 -2.26 -14.41
C LEU A 37 9.46 -1.90 -15.45
N GLY A 38 10.40 -2.81 -15.67
CA GLY A 38 11.54 -2.57 -16.53
C GLY A 38 12.59 -1.61 -15.93
N PRO A 39 13.69 -1.32 -16.69
CA PRO A 39 14.88 -0.68 -16.14
C PRO A 39 14.73 0.79 -15.76
N VAL A 40 13.72 1.48 -16.28
CA VAL A 40 13.48 2.90 -16.00
C VAL A 40 12.54 3.06 -14.82
N GLU A 41 11.35 2.45 -14.88
CA GLU A 41 10.32 2.61 -13.86
C GLU A 41 10.72 1.94 -12.53
N SER A 42 11.45 0.84 -12.56
CA SER A 42 11.93 0.18 -11.34
C SER A 42 12.86 1.06 -10.50
N LYS A 43 13.57 2.02 -11.09
CA LYS A 43 14.39 2.99 -10.33
C LYS A 43 13.57 3.81 -9.33
N LYS A 44 12.27 4.01 -9.59
CA LYS A 44 11.36 4.72 -8.69
C LYS A 44 11.15 4.01 -7.35
N LEU A 45 11.45 2.73 -7.26
CA LEU A 45 11.38 1.96 -6.01
C LEU A 45 12.59 2.21 -5.10
N TYR A 46 13.71 2.64 -5.64
CA TYR A 46 15.01 2.68 -4.98
C TYR A 46 15.49 4.11 -4.71
N MET A 47 16.64 4.21 -4.03
CA MET A 47 17.24 5.49 -3.63
C MET A 47 18.02 6.15 -4.77
N PHE A 48 17.31 6.46 -5.86
CA PHE A 48 17.82 7.30 -6.94
C PHE A 48 17.44 8.76 -6.64
N VAL A 49 18.45 9.61 -6.44
CA VAL A 49 18.28 11.03 -6.12
C VAL A 49 19.13 11.84 -7.08
N GLU A 50 18.52 12.78 -7.79
CA GLU A 50 19.25 13.70 -8.65
C GLU A 50 20.11 14.69 -7.84
N PRO A 51 21.25 15.15 -8.38
CA PRO A 51 22.07 16.16 -7.73
C PRO A 51 21.28 17.40 -7.33
N GLY A 52 21.50 17.88 -6.11
CA GLY A 52 20.87 19.11 -5.58
C GLY A 52 19.41 18.96 -5.13
N LYS A 53 18.77 17.81 -5.27
CA LYS A 53 17.36 17.60 -4.86
C LYS A 53 17.18 17.41 -3.35
N ILE A 54 18.15 16.80 -2.70
CA ILE A 54 18.10 16.54 -1.25
C ILE A 54 19.40 17.02 -0.61
N PRO A 55 19.35 17.86 0.43
CA PRO A 55 20.56 18.39 1.07
C PRO A 55 21.53 17.33 1.57
N ALA A 56 21.03 16.19 2.04
CA ALA A 56 21.85 15.07 2.49
C ALA A 56 22.62 14.38 1.35
N PHE A 57 22.22 14.57 0.09
CA PHE A 57 22.84 14.00 -1.10
C PHE A 57 23.10 15.08 -2.16
N PRO A 58 24.03 16.02 -1.89
CA PRO A 58 24.25 17.17 -2.79
C PRO A 58 24.76 16.77 -4.17
N LYS A 59 25.45 15.63 -4.27
CA LYS A 59 25.93 15.05 -5.53
C LYS A 59 24.95 14.06 -6.18
N GLY A 60 23.75 13.92 -5.60
CA GLY A 60 22.81 12.86 -5.97
C GLY A 60 23.17 11.50 -5.36
N ARG A 61 22.37 10.49 -5.66
CA ARG A 61 22.60 9.10 -5.25
C ARG A 61 22.04 8.16 -6.31
N GLU A 62 22.82 7.16 -6.69
CA GLU A 62 22.40 6.05 -7.54
C GLU A 62 22.51 4.76 -6.72
N ASP A 63 21.41 4.30 -6.19
CA ASP A 63 21.37 3.14 -5.31
C ASP A 63 20.18 2.27 -5.70
N ASN A 64 20.48 1.10 -6.22
CA ASN A 64 19.51 0.10 -6.68
C ASN A 64 19.27 -1.01 -5.65
N THR A 65 19.74 -0.83 -4.42
CA THR A 65 19.65 -1.82 -3.34
C THR A 65 18.71 -1.37 -2.24
N HIS A 66 18.81 -0.10 -1.83
CA HIS A 66 17.99 0.44 -0.76
C HIS A 66 16.71 1.04 -1.31
N LEU A 67 15.59 0.60 -0.77
CA LEU A 67 14.27 1.11 -1.11
C LEU A 67 14.08 2.54 -0.59
N ASN A 68 13.43 3.37 -1.38
CA ASN A 68 12.84 4.59 -0.87
C ASN A 68 11.46 4.33 -0.23
N ILE A 69 10.80 5.38 0.29
CA ILE A 69 9.48 5.24 0.95
C ILE A 69 8.43 4.64 0.02
N TYR A 70 8.42 5.04 -1.25
CA TYR A 70 7.48 4.51 -2.24
C TYR A 70 7.73 3.02 -2.49
N GLY A 71 8.98 2.62 -2.73
CA GLY A 71 9.35 1.23 -2.95
C GLY A 71 9.05 0.34 -1.74
N ALA A 72 9.38 0.82 -0.53
CA ALA A 72 9.09 0.09 0.70
C ALA A 72 7.59 -0.16 0.88
N ARG A 73 6.74 0.84 0.61
CA ARG A 73 5.27 0.70 0.67
C ARG A 73 4.74 -0.24 -0.40
N THR A 74 5.24 -0.14 -1.62
CA THR A 74 4.85 -1.03 -2.72
C THR A 74 5.13 -2.48 -2.38
N ILE A 75 6.34 -2.78 -1.90
CA ILE A 75 6.72 -4.15 -1.51
C ILE A 75 5.96 -4.62 -0.28
N ALA A 76 5.72 -3.76 0.71
CA ALA A 76 4.89 -4.09 1.86
C ALA A 76 3.46 -4.47 1.45
N GLY A 77 2.85 -3.74 0.52
CA GLY A 77 1.53 -4.07 -0.04
C GLY A 77 1.52 -5.47 -0.68
N LEU A 78 2.48 -5.75 -1.56
CA LEU A 78 2.61 -7.08 -2.19
C LEU A 78 2.83 -8.20 -1.15
N THR A 79 3.56 -7.92 -0.07
CA THR A 79 3.76 -8.87 1.02
C THR A 79 2.44 -9.17 1.73
N VAL A 80 1.66 -8.13 2.04
CA VAL A 80 0.35 -8.26 2.68
C VAL A 80 -0.61 -9.07 1.79
N ASP A 81 -0.66 -8.76 0.49
CA ASP A 81 -1.50 -9.48 -0.47
C ASP A 81 -1.09 -10.97 -0.58
N ALA A 82 0.21 -11.25 -0.60
CA ALA A 82 0.72 -12.62 -0.64
C ALA A 82 0.39 -13.40 0.65
N ILE A 83 0.49 -12.76 1.82
CA ILE A 83 0.09 -13.34 3.11
C ILE A 83 -1.42 -13.63 3.09
N ALA A 84 -2.23 -12.66 2.67
CA ALA A 84 -3.69 -12.81 2.62
C ALA A 84 -4.13 -13.96 1.70
N GLY A 85 -3.43 -14.11 0.57
CA GLY A 85 -3.72 -15.18 -0.40
C GLY A 85 -3.30 -16.58 0.07
N GLN A 86 -2.23 -16.68 0.86
CA GLN A 86 -1.71 -17.97 1.33
C GLN A 86 -2.21 -18.38 2.73
N ILE A 87 -2.64 -17.41 3.54
CA ILE A 87 -3.13 -17.62 4.90
C ILE A 87 -4.49 -16.94 5.03
N PRO A 88 -5.59 -17.64 4.62
CA PRO A 88 -6.93 -17.06 4.60
C PRO A 88 -7.39 -16.48 5.95
N GLU A 89 -6.94 -17.08 7.06
CA GLU A 89 -7.23 -16.59 8.42
C GLU A 89 -6.68 -15.17 8.66
N LEU A 90 -5.57 -14.82 8.03
CA LEU A 90 -4.99 -13.48 8.11
C LEU A 90 -5.58 -12.54 7.05
N GLY A 91 -6.03 -13.08 5.92
CA GLY A 91 -6.63 -12.30 4.83
C GLY A 91 -7.82 -11.46 5.28
N LYS A 92 -8.63 -11.96 6.22
CA LYS A 92 -9.78 -11.22 6.79
C LYS A 92 -9.40 -9.94 7.55
N TYR A 93 -8.14 -9.78 7.94
CA TYR A 93 -7.65 -8.58 8.64
C TYR A 93 -6.96 -7.58 7.69
N VAL A 94 -6.80 -7.93 6.42
CA VAL A 94 -6.19 -7.02 5.44
C VAL A 94 -7.13 -5.87 5.15
N ARG A 95 -6.65 -4.66 5.40
CA ARG A 95 -7.36 -3.42 5.07
C ARG A 95 -6.87 -2.91 3.71
N HIS A 96 -7.77 -2.86 2.75
CA HIS A 96 -7.51 -2.27 1.43
C HIS A 96 -7.76 -0.76 1.39
N TYR A 97 -8.33 -0.21 2.47
CA TYR A 97 -8.66 1.19 2.62
C TYR A 97 -8.15 1.72 3.96
N ASP A 98 -7.75 3.00 3.99
CA ASP A 98 -7.30 3.64 5.23
C ASP A 98 -8.45 3.75 6.24
N TYR A 99 -9.64 4.11 5.75
CA TYR A 99 -10.86 4.21 6.55
C TYR A 99 -12.05 3.52 5.88
N VAL A 100 -12.95 3.01 6.70
CA VAL A 100 -14.22 2.41 6.29
C VAL A 100 -15.35 3.11 7.00
N VAL A 101 -16.33 3.62 6.23
CA VAL A 101 -17.58 4.17 6.75
C VAL A 101 -18.68 3.14 6.60
N ALA A 102 -19.37 2.82 7.70
CA ALA A 102 -20.47 1.87 7.69
C ALA A 102 -21.49 2.21 8.78
N GLN A 103 -22.77 2.33 8.40
CA GLN A 103 -23.85 2.67 9.33
C GLN A 103 -24.20 1.56 10.33
N ASP A 104 -23.82 0.33 10.01
CA ASP A 104 -24.06 -0.86 10.84
C ASP A 104 -22.99 -1.08 11.94
N GLY A 105 -22.01 -0.18 12.04
CA GLY A 105 -20.93 -0.25 13.03
C GLY A 105 -19.79 -1.20 12.66
N THR A 106 -19.77 -1.75 11.46
CA THR A 106 -18.67 -2.61 10.97
C THR A 106 -17.50 -1.82 10.39
N GLY A 107 -17.65 -0.49 10.27
CA GLY A 107 -16.62 0.45 9.82
C GLY A 107 -15.89 1.14 10.96
N ASP A 108 -14.93 2.00 10.57
CA ASP A 108 -14.21 2.87 11.50
C ASP A 108 -15.04 4.10 11.90
N PHE A 109 -16.00 4.50 11.04
CA PHE A 109 -16.89 5.67 11.22
C PHE A 109 -18.31 5.35 10.77
N PHE A 110 -19.28 6.06 11.37
CA PHE A 110 -20.69 5.95 10.99
C PHE A 110 -21.07 6.91 9.86
N THR A 111 -20.36 8.03 9.73
CA THR A 111 -20.64 9.07 8.74
C THR A 111 -19.42 9.34 7.85
N VAL A 112 -19.67 9.78 6.63
CA VAL A 112 -18.62 10.15 5.67
C VAL A 112 -17.88 11.39 6.16
N GLN A 113 -18.59 12.34 6.79
CA GLN A 113 -17.98 13.55 7.32
C GLN A 113 -16.98 13.27 8.45
N GLU A 114 -17.28 12.31 9.34
CA GLU A 114 -16.35 11.88 10.39
C GLU A 114 -15.05 11.33 9.79
N ALA A 115 -15.16 10.47 8.79
CA ALA A 115 -13.99 9.89 8.09
C ALA A 115 -13.14 10.99 7.42
N ILE A 116 -13.78 11.97 6.76
CA ILE A 116 -13.07 13.12 6.16
C ILE A 116 -12.36 13.94 7.23
N ASN A 117 -13.01 14.21 8.35
CA ASN A 117 -12.42 14.97 9.44
C ASN A 117 -11.21 14.28 10.06
N ALA A 118 -11.20 12.95 10.09
CA ALA A 118 -10.09 12.13 10.60
C ALA A 118 -8.86 12.11 9.68
N VAL A 119 -9.01 12.49 8.40
CA VAL A 119 -7.85 12.56 7.49
C VAL A 119 -6.86 13.61 8.00
N PRO A 120 -5.54 13.28 8.09
CA PRO A 120 -4.52 14.27 8.48
C PRO A 120 -4.48 15.46 7.52
N ASP A 121 -4.31 16.67 8.09
CA ASP A 121 -4.23 17.89 7.30
C ASP A 121 -2.94 17.96 6.45
N PHE A 122 -3.02 18.59 5.28
CA PHE A 122 -1.91 18.86 4.37
C PHE A 122 -1.06 17.64 4.00
N ARG A 123 -1.66 16.47 3.89
CA ARG A 123 -0.98 15.20 3.58
C ARG A 123 -0.51 15.15 2.13
N LYS A 124 0.68 15.69 1.85
CA LYS A 124 1.19 15.90 0.47
C LYS A 124 1.57 14.61 -0.27
N ASN A 125 2.09 13.61 0.42
CA ASN A 125 2.80 12.48 -0.22
C ASN A 125 2.04 11.15 -0.19
N VAL A 126 0.88 11.11 0.43
CA VAL A 126 0.08 9.88 0.58
C VAL A 126 -1.38 10.21 0.37
N ARG A 127 -2.04 9.42 -0.46
CA ARG A 127 -3.49 9.47 -0.63
C ARG A 127 -4.16 8.70 0.50
N THR A 128 -5.18 9.29 1.10
CA THR A 128 -6.06 8.60 2.05
C THR A 128 -7.28 8.06 1.29
N THR A 129 -7.52 6.78 1.42
CA THR A 129 -8.65 6.08 0.80
C THR A 129 -9.73 5.82 1.84
N ILE A 130 -10.95 6.23 1.54
CA ILE A 130 -12.12 6.05 2.40
C ILE A 130 -13.14 5.22 1.63
N LEU A 131 -13.42 4.00 2.10
CA LEU A 131 -14.49 3.19 1.59
C LEU A 131 -15.80 3.57 2.29
N VAL A 132 -16.83 3.88 1.52
CA VAL A 132 -18.20 4.09 2.00
C VAL A 132 -19.01 2.85 1.66
N ARG A 133 -19.37 2.08 2.67
CA ARG A 133 -20.18 0.87 2.49
C ARG A 133 -21.58 1.21 2.05
N LYS A 134 -22.26 0.21 1.48
CA LYS A 134 -23.66 0.31 1.08
C LYS A 134 -24.53 0.93 2.18
N GLY A 135 -25.33 1.93 1.82
CA GLY A 135 -26.19 2.66 2.75
C GLY A 135 -26.61 4.02 2.19
N THR A 136 -27.55 4.68 2.86
CA THR A 136 -27.98 6.04 2.51
C THR A 136 -27.51 7.01 3.57
N TYR A 137 -26.49 7.79 3.22
CA TYR A 137 -25.85 8.77 4.10
C TYR A 137 -26.46 10.15 3.82
N LYS A 138 -27.35 10.59 4.74
CA LYS A 138 -28.01 11.91 4.67
C LYS A 138 -27.15 12.92 5.43
N GLU A 139 -26.22 13.54 4.74
CA GLU A 139 -25.28 14.47 5.35
C GLU A 139 -24.72 15.46 4.32
N LYS A 140 -24.48 16.68 4.77
CA LYS A 140 -23.77 17.69 3.98
C LYS A 140 -22.28 17.47 4.11
N ILE A 141 -21.63 17.12 3.02
CA ILE A 141 -20.18 16.91 3.00
C ILE A 141 -19.45 18.26 2.84
N ILE A 142 -18.53 18.50 3.76
CA ILE A 142 -17.62 19.65 3.72
C ILE A 142 -16.16 19.10 3.72
N ILE A 143 -15.43 19.41 2.67
CA ILE A 143 -14.02 19.06 2.56
C ILE A 143 -13.20 20.34 2.72
N PRO A 144 -12.58 20.58 3.90
CA PRO A 144 -11.70 21.73 4.11
C PRO A 144 -10.49 21.70 3.16
N GLU A 145 -9.94 22.88 2.84
CA GLU A 145 -8.74 22.99 1.99
C GLU A 145 -7.52 22.23 2.52
N SER A 146 -7.46 22.02 3.83
CA SER A 146 -6.40 21.22 4.47
C SER A 146 -6.49 19.73 4.19
N LYS A 147 -7.67 19.23 3.81
CA LYS A 147 -7.94 17.80 3.55
C LYS A 147 -7.63 17.45 2.10
N ILE A 148 -6.37 17.36 1.77
CA ILE A 148 -5.86 17.06 0.42
C ILE A 148 -5.57 15.57 0.24
N ASN A 149 -5.53 15.11 -1.02
CA ASN A 149 -5.23 13.72 -1.38
C ASN A 149 -6.20 12.70 -0.76
N ILE A 150 -7.50 12.97 -0.82
CA ILE A 150 -8.56 12.03 -0.39
C ILE A 150 -9.15 11.33 -1.62
N SER A 151 -9.47 10.04 -1.47
CA SER A 151 -10.36 9.29 -2.36
C SER A 151 -11.53 8.77 -1.56
N LEU A 152 -12.73 9.14 -1.96
CA LEU A 152 -13.99 8.51 -1.52
C LEU A 152 -14.36 7.44 -2.53
N ILE A 153 -14.57 6.22 -2.07
CA ILE A 153 -14.91 5.05 -2.88
C ILE A 153 -16.20 4.47 -2.32
N GLY A 154 -17.28 4.54 -3.09
CA GLY A 154 -18.56 3.95 -2.69
C GLY A 154 -18.66 2.48 -3.10
N GLU A 155 -19.15 1.63 -2.22
CA GLU A 155 -19.69 0.32 -2.61
C GLU A 155 -20.92 0.50 -3.48
N ASP A 156 -21.24 -0.53 -4.26
CA ASP A 156 -22.50 -0.55 -5.00
C ASP A 156 -23.70 -0.40 -4.04
N GLY A 157 -24.54 0.61 -4.29
CA GLY A 157 -25.64 1.00 -3.41
C GLY A 157 -25.26 1.94 -2.25
N ALA A 158 -24.06 2.51 -2.22
CA ALA A 158 -23.73 3.64 -1.36
C ALA A 158 -24.31 4.93 -1.96
N VAL A 159 -25.17 5.61 -1.21
CA VAL A 159 -25.84 6.85 -1.65
C VAL A 159 -25.53 7.97 -0.67
N LEU A 160 -24.96 9.06 -1.19
CA LEU A 160 -24.79 10.33 -0.48
C LEU A 160 -25.90 11.29 -0.90
N THR A 161 -26.64 11.81 0.06
CA THR A 161 -27.73 12.77 -0.19
C THR A 161 -27.74 13.85 0.88
N ASN A 162 -28.26 15.02 0.53
CA ASN A 162 -28.39 16.15 1.44
C ASN A 162 -29.86 16.30 1.84
#